data_71a8f629fef70d8f337c050e60e1ffd0
#
_entry.id   71a8f629fef70d8f337c050e60e1ffd0
#
_cell.length_a   1.000
_cell.length_b   1.000
_cell.length_c   1.000
_cell.angle_alpha   90.00
_cell.angle_beta   90.00
_cell.angle_gamma   90.00
#
_symmetry.space_group_name_H-M   'P 1'
#
loop_
_entity.id
_entity.type
_entity.pdbx_description
1 polymer ?
#
loop_
_entity_poly.entity_id
_entity_poly.type
_entity_poly.pdbx_seq_one_letter_code
_entity_poly.pdbx_strand_id
1 'polypeptide(L)'
;AIIAVYLTFKKSGSTAKPTLAIILFFGAGILDMWLDSIRNNFLSSTVDFNLFIVTVFFIAFSVGLIKVIWDRKKIIKKNIVAGIVLGVPNYFSIYFVLLALENLGGIYVFPILNIGVVLLSAIISWLFYQEQMSKTNWMGIVLACLSIVIILWN
;
A
#
# COMPACT_ATOMS: atom_id res chain seq x y z
N ALA A 1 15.30 -6.70 2.64
CA ALA A 1 14.32 -6.07 1.74
C ALA A 1 14.99 -5.46 0.50
N ILE A 2 15.93 -4.49 0.61
CA ILE A 2 16.57 -3.78 -0.54
C ILE A 2 17.27 -4.75 -1.51
N ILE A 3 18.05 -5.71 -0.98
CA ILE A 3 18.75 -6.73 -1.79
C ILE A 3 17.75 -7.62 -2.52
N ALA A 4 16.65 -8.00 -1.88
CA ALA A 4 15.58 -8.80 -2.49
C ALA A 4 14.92 -8.05 -3.66
N VAL A 5 14.58 -6.78 -3.47
CA VAL A 5 14.02 -5.90 -4.51
C VAL A 5 15.00 -5.78 -5.69
N TYR A 6 16.28 -5.50 -5.43
CA TYR A 6 17.32 -5.40 -6.48
C TYR A 6 17.47 -6.70 -7.28
N LEU A 7 17.51 -7.87 -6.62
CA LEU A 7 17.64 -9.16 -7.28
C LEU A 7 16.41 -9.51 -8.13
N THR A 8 15.22 -9.18 -7.66
CA THR A 8 13.97 -9.40 -8.41
C THR A 8 13.96 -8.62 -9.73
N PHE A 9 14.36 -7.35 -9.70
CA PHE A 9 14.38 -6.51 -10.89
C PHE A 9 15.52 -6.84 -11.88
N LYS A 10 16.69 -7.28 -11.42
CA LYS A 10 17.81 -7.61 -12.27
C LYS A 10 17.54 -8.79 -13.21
N LYS A 11 16.65 -9.71 -12.84
CA LYS A 11 16.41 -10.97 -13.60
C LYS A 11 15.20 -10.92 -14.53
N SER A 12 14.34 -9.92 -14.40
CA SER A 12 13.04 -9.89 -15.08
C SER A 12 13.07 -9.24 -16.45
N GLY A 13 14.13 -9.11 -17.20
CA GLY A 13 14.08 -8.58 -18.58
C GLY A 13 13.16 -7.35 -18.82
N SER A 14 12.56 -6.85 -17.75
CA SER A 14 11.60 -5.75 -17.73
C SER A 14 12.31 -4.42 -17.92
N THR A 15 11.73 -3.55 -18.75
CA THR A 15 12.14 -2.16 -18.95
C THR A 15 11.93 -1.28 -17.69
N ALA A 16 11.47 -1.85 -16.58
CA ALA A 16 11.26 -1.16 -15.33
C ALA A 16 12.59 -0.69 -14.74
N LYS A 17 12.76 0.62 -14.61
CA LYS A 17 13.97 1.23 -14.04
C LYS A 17 14.05 0.88 -12.55
N PRO A 18 15.13 0.22 -12.08
CA PRO A 18 15.28 -0.16 -10.66
C PRO A 18 15.26 1.07 -9.73
N THR A 19 15.68 2.22 -10.24
CA THR A 19 15.58 3.51 -9.52
C THR A 19 14.18 3.86 -9.09
N LEU A 20 13.16 3.60 -9.93
CA LEU A 20 11.76 3.89 -9.59
C LEU A 20 11.28 3.02 -8.42
N ALA A 21 11.65 1.74 -8.41
CA ALA A 21 11.29 0.83 -7.32
C ALA A 21 11.94 1.25 -5.99
N ILE A 22 13.18 1.73 -6.02
CA ILE A 22 13.87 2.24 -4.84
C ILE A 22 13.18 3.51 -4.32
N ILE A 23 12.84 4.46 -5.19
CA ILE A 23 12.11 5.68 -4.82
C ILE A 23 10.75 5.34 -4.20
N LEU A 24 10.01 4.41 -4.81
CA LEU A 24 8.72 3.96 -4.28
C LEU A 24 8.86 3.28 -2.92
N PHE A 25 9.90 2.48 -2.73
CA PHE A 25 10.16 1.82 -1.45
C PHE A 25 10.42 2.82 -0.32
N PHE A 26 11.30 3.79 -0.54
CA PHE A 26 11.56 4.82 0.46
C PHE A 26 10.37 5.74 0.67
N GLY A 27 9.66 6.12 -0.40
CA GLY A 27 8.45 6.93 -0.33
C GLY A 27 7.34 6.25 0.47
N ALA A 28 7.10 4.96 0.24
CA ALA A 28 6.15 4.18 1.02
C ALA A 28 6.56 4.10 2.51
N GLY A 29 7.82 3.81 2.80
CA GLY A 29 8.32 3.76 4.17
C GLY A 29 8.17 5.08 4.93
N ILE A 30 8.41 6.21 4.28
CA ILE A 30 8.18 7.55 4.88
C ILE A 30 6.70 7.78 5.17
N LEU A 31 5.81 7.38 4.24
CA LEU A 31 4.36 7.50 4.44
C LEU A 31 3.88 6.61 5.59
N ASP A 32 4.38 5.38 5.69
CA ASP A 32 4.07 4.46 6.77
C ASP A 32 4.47 5.04 8.14
N MET A 33 5.71 5.56 8.24
CA MET A 33 6.20 6.22 9.46
C MET A 33 5.37 7.46 9.82
N TRP A 34 4.97 8.23 8.82
CA TRP A 34 4.18 9.43 9.04
C TRP A 34 2.76 9.10 9.51
N LEU A 35 2.15 8.08 8.93
CA LEU A 35 0.84 7.59 9.35
C LEU A 35 0.86 7.08 10.80
N ASP A 36 1.88 6.31 11.18
CA ASP A 36 2.08 5.86 12.56
C ASP A 36 2.25 7.03 13.54
N SER A 37 3.06 8.03 13.17
CA SER A 37 3.26 9.24 13.97
C SER A 37 1.97 10.04 14.16
N ILE A 38 1.17 10.22 13.09
CA ILE A 38 -0.12 10.90 13.17
C ILE A 38 -1.06 10.13 14.10
N ARG A 39 -1.12 8.82 13.93
CA ARG A 39 -1.97 7.96 14.77
C ARG A 39 -1.60 8.09 16.24
N ASN A 40 -0.33 8.01 16.57
CA ASN A 40 0.14 8.00 17.96
C ASN A 40 0.05 9.37 18.64
N ASN A 41 0.21 10.48 17.90
CA ASN A 41 0.27 11.82 18.48
C ASN A 41 -1.04 12.60 18.40
N PHE A 42 -1.91 12.29 17.43
CA PHE A 42 -3.08 13.12 17.13
C PHE A 42 -4.41 12.38 17.16
N LEU A 43 -4.43 11.06 17.04
CA LEU A 43 -5.66 10.27 16.98
C LEU A 43 -5.90 9.57 18.32
N SER A 44 -6.34 10.34 19.32
CA SER A 44 -6.55 9.84 20.69
C SER A 44 -7.94 9.24 20.91
N SER A 45 -8.91 9.57 20.07
CA SER A 45 -10.30 9.10 20.19
C SER A 45 -10.86 8.55 18.87
N THR A 46 -11.92 7.76 18.96
CA THR A 46 -12.64 7.25 17.78
C THR A 46 -13.18 8.39 16.92
N VAL A 47 -13.52 9.54 17.53
CA VAL A 47 -13.99 10.72 16.80
C VAL A 47 -12.86 11.32 15.97
N ASP A 48 -11.66 11.48 16.54
CA ASP A 48 -10.49 12.01 15.83
C ASP A 48 -10.11 11.13 14.65
N PHE A 49 -10.20 9.82 14.84
CA PHE A 49 -9.97 8.80 13.83
C PHE A 49 -10.91 8.96 12.61
N ASN A 50 -12.21 9.08 12.87
CA ASN A 50 -13.19 9.25 11.79
C ASN A 50 -13.02 10.61 11.10
N LEU A 51 -12.78 11.67 11.85
CA LEU A 51 -12.51 13.00 11.30
C LEU A 51 -11.27 13.02 10.43
N PHE A 52 -10.20 12.34 10.83
CA PHE A 52 -8.99 12.23 10.04
C PHE A 52 -9.26 11.58 8.68
N ILE A 53 -9.93 10.42 8.66
CA ILE A 53 -10.27 9.73 7.41
C ILE A 53 -11.14 10.62 6.52
N VAL A 54 -12.21 11.20 7.07
CA VAL A 54 -13.10 12.09 6.30
C VAL A 54 -12.32 13.27 5.71
N THR A 55 -11.43 13.88 6.50
CA THR A 55 -10.62 15.02 6.05
C THR A 55 -9.69 14.63 4.89
N VAL A 56 -9.00 13.50 4.99
CA VAL A 56 -8.09 13.02 3.93
C VAL A 56 -8.87 12.78 2.64
N PHE A 57 -10.00 12.09 2.70
CA PHE A 57 -10.83 11.84 1.53
C PHE A 57 -11.47 13.12 0.96
N PHE A 58 -11.86 14.05 1.82
CA PHE A 58 -12.40 15.33 1.39
C PHE A 58 -11.35 16.18 0.65
N ILE A 59 -10.12 16.23 1.16
CA ILE A 59 -9.01 16.91 0.48
C ILE A 59 -8.71 16.25 -0.86
N ALA A 60 -8.60 14.92 -0.90
CA ALA A 60 -8.35 14.19 -2.13
C ALA A 60 -9.45 14.42 -3.17
N PHE A 61 -10.72 14.40 -2.75
CA PHE A 61 -11.87 14.72 -3.59
C PHE A 61 -11.79 16.16 -4.13
N SER A 62 -11.49 17.12 -3.26
CA SER A 62 -11.41 18.54 -3.63
C SER A 62 -10.31 18.79 -4.68
N VAL A 63 -9.13 18.21 -4.47
CA VAL A 63 -8.02 18.30 -5.46
C VAL A 63 -8.39 17.64 -6.78
N GLY A 64 -9.02 16.48 -6.74
CA GLY A 64 -9.51 15.78 -7.93
C GLY A 64 -10.57 16.59 -8.67
N LEU A 65 -11.51 17.20 -7.96
CA LEU A 65 -12.56 18.04 -8.52
C LEU A 65 -11.99 19.30 -9.20
N ILE A 66 -11.07 19.99 -8.52
CA ILE A 66 -10.37 21.16 -9.07
C ILE A 66 -9.68 20.79 -10.38
N LYS A 67 -9.00 19.65 -10.42
CA LYS A 67 -8.31 19.19 -11.64
C LYS A 67 -9.28 18.88 -12.78
N VAL A 68 -10.40 18.24 -12.51
CA VAL A 68 -11.44 17.94 -13.51
C VAL A 68 -12.02 19.23 -14.09
N ILE A 69 -12.28 20.23 -13.24
CA ILE A 69 -12.79 21.56 -13.66
C ILE A 69 -11.73 22.28 -14.51
N TRP A 70 -10.47 22.28 -14.07
CA TRP A 70 -9.37 22.94 -14.77
C TRP A 70 -9.12 22.34 -16.16
N ASP A 71 -9.07 21.02 -16.24
CA ASP A 71 -8.86 20.29 -17.49
C ASP A 71 -10.12 20.30 -18.39
N ARG A 72 -11.23 20.88 -17.96
CA ARG A 72 -12.55 20.92 -18.64
C ARG A 72 -12.99 19.54 -19.16
N LYS A 73 -12.65 18.47 -18.44
CA LYS A 73 -12.99 17.10 -18.83
C LYS A 73 -14.46 16.80 -18.55
N LYS A 74 -15.13 16.20 -19.54
CA LYS A 74 -16.50 15.72 -19.36
C LYS A 74 -16.52 14.56 -18.39
N ILE A 75 -17.35 14.64 -17.36
CA ILE A 75 -17.59 13.54 -16.42
C ILE A 75 -18.49 12.51 -17.11
N ILE A 76 -17.97 11.31 -17.33
CA ILE A 76 -18.70 10.19 -17.93
C ILE A 76 -19.16 9.26 -16.80
N LYS A 77 -20.37 8.70 -16.90
CA LYS A 77 -20.92 7.76 -15.89
C LYS A 77 -19.95 6.62 -15.54
N LYS A 78 -19.21 6.09 -16.51
CA LYS A 78 -18.19 5.07 -16.30
C LYS A 78 -17.10 5.50 -15.30
N ASN A 79 -16.68 6.76 -15.35
CA ASN A 79 -15.65 7.31 -14.45
C ASN A 79 -16.18 7.42 -13.01
N ILE A 80 -17.46 7.75 -12.84
CA ILE A 80 -18.11 7.80 -11.53
C ILE A 80 -18.15 6.40 -10.92
N VAL A 81 -18.63 5.40 -11.68
CA VAL A 81 -18.70 4.02 -11.24
C VAL A 81 -17.30 3.49 -10.88
N ALA A 82 -16.31 3.73 -11.74
CA ALA A 82 -14.91 3.36 -11.47
C ALA A 82 -14.39 4.02 -10.19
N GLY A 83 -14.71 5.31 -9.98
CA GLY A 83 -14.34 6.03 -8.77
C GLY A 83 -14.94 5.42 -7.50
N ILE A 84 -16.21 5.01 -7.53
CA ILE A 84 -16.86 4.34 -6.40
C ILE A 84 -16.24 2.96 -6.14
N VAL A 85 -16.05 2.16 -7.20
CA VAL A 85 -15.47 0.82 -7.11
C VAL A 85 -14.05 0.85 -6.54
N LEU A 86 -13.26 1.88 -6.83
CA LEU A 86 -11.92 2.06 -6.28
C LEU A 86 -11.93 2.76 -4.92
N GLY A 87 -12.82 3.74 -4.73
CA GLY A 87 -12.85 4.56 -3.51
C GLY A 87 -13.33 3.80 -2.29
N VAL A 88 -14.35 2.94 -2.44
CA VAL A 88 -14.89 2.16 -1.32
C VAL A 88 -13.85 1.21 -0.72
N PRO A 89 -13.17 0.34 -1.50
CA PRO A 89 -12.09 -0.50 -0.95
C PRO A 89 -10.93 0.31 -0.37
N ASN A 90 -10.59 1.45 -0.98
CA ASN A 90 -9.52 2.31 -0.48
C ASN A 90 -9.85 2.92 0.88
N TYR A 91 -11.11 3.36 1.09
CA TYR A 91 -11.59 3.82 2.38
C TYR A 91 -11.45 2.73 3.45
N PHE A 92 -11.96 1.53 3.19
CA PHE A 92 -11.86 0.41 4.13
C PHE A 92 -10.43 -0.02 4.37
N SER A 93 -9.56 0.06 3.36
CA SER A 93 -8.13 -0.23 3.52
C SER A 93 -7.50 0.68 4.57
N ILE A 94 -7.67 2.00 4.45
CA ILE A 94 -7.14 2.96 5.43
C ILE A 94 -7.78 2.75 6.80
N TYR A 95 -9.09 2.54 6.85
CA TYR A 95 -9.82 2.29 8.09
C TYR A 95 -9.25 1.10 8.85
N PHE A 96 -9.07 -0.05 8.19
CA PHE A 96 -8.54 -1.25 8.83
C PHE A 96 -7.06 -1.12 9.21
N VAL A 97 -6.26 -0.40 8.41
CA VAL A 97 -4.86 -0.12 8.77
C VAL A 97 -4.77 0.69 10.04
N LEU A 98 -5.55 1.76 10.15
CA LEU A 98 -5.56 2.59 11.36
C LEU A 98 -6.08 1.82 12.58
N LEU A 99 -7.10 0.96 12.41
CA LEU A 99 -7.59 0.09 13.47
C LEU A 99 -6.52 -0.95 13.90
N ALA A 100 -5.78 -1.49 12.95
CA ALA A 100 -4.68 -2.39 13.25
C ALA A 100 -3.53 -1.68 13.98
N LEU A 101 -3.20 -0.45 13.58
CA LEU A 101 -2.20 0.38 14.26
C LEU A 101 -2.60 0.69 15.71
N GLU A 102 -3.89 0.86 15.98
CA GLU A 102 -4.40 1.07 17.33
C GLU A 102 -4.13 -0.13 18.25
N ASN A 103 -4.31 -1.34 17.73
CA ASN A 103 -4.24 -2.55 18.54
C ASN A 103 -2.83 -3.17 18.60
N LEU A 104 -2.05 -3.06 17.53
CA LEU A 104 -0.79 -3.77 17.37
C LEU A 104 0.45 -2.85 17.30
N GLY A 105 0.25 -1.58 16.94
CA GLY A 105 1.35 -0.64 16.68
C GLY A 105 2.04 -0.85 15.33
N GLY A 106 2.74 0.21 14.87
CA GLY A 106 3.33 0.27 13.54
C GLY A 106 4.45 -0.74 13.28
N ILE A 107 5.18 -1.13 14.33
CA ILE A 107 6.29 -2.10 14.23
C ILE A 107 5.81 -3.45 13.69
N TYR A 108 4.59 -3.88 14.02
CA TYR A 108 4.01 -5.13 13.56
C TYR A 108 3.17 -4.95 12.30
N VAL A 109 2.35 -3.89 12.25
CA VAL A 109 1.36 -3.68 11.19
C VAL A 109 2.03 -3.48 9.84
N PHE A 110 3.00 -2.57 9.71
CA PHE A 110 3.58 -2.25 8.41
C PHE A 110 4.38 -3.40 7.77
N PRO A 111 5.23 -4.15 8.50
CA PRO A 111 5.88 -5.32 7.90
C PRO A 111 4.89 -6.38 7.43
N ILE A 112 3.84 -6.66 8.22
CA ILE A 112 2.81 -7.65 7.85
C ILE A 112 2.04 -7.20 6.61
N LEU A 113 1.63 -5.94 6.55
CA LEU A 113 0.94 -5.38 5.38
C LEU A 113 1.81 -5.42 4.13
N ASN A 114 3.04 -4.94 4.21
CA ASN A 114 3.93 -4.86 3.06
C ASN A 114 4.25 -6.26 2.50
N ILE A 115 4.49 -7.23 3.38
CA ILE A 115 4.73 -8.61 2.94
C ILE A 115 3.42 -9.24 2.45
N GLY A 116 2.29 -8.97 3.09
CA GLY A 116 0.98 -9.42 2.66
C GLY A 116 0.64 -8.97 1.24
N VAL A 117 0.90 -7.70 0.91
CA VAL A 117 0.71 -7.15 -0.44
C VAL A 117 1.60 -7.86 -1.45
N VAL A 118 2.87 -8.12 -1.11
CA VAL A 118 3.81 -8.85 -2.00
C VAL A 118 3.33 -10.28 -2.23
N LEU A 119 2.90 -10.99 -1.17
CA LEU A 119 2.39 -12.35 -1.26
C LEU A 119 1.12 -12.43 -2.12
N LEU A 120 0.15 -11.55 -1.85
CA LEU A 120 -1.10 -11.48 -2.62
C LEU A 120 -0.84 -11.15 -4.09
N SER A 121 0.05 -10.20 -4.36
CA SER A 121 0.44 -9.85 -5.72
C SER A 121 1.07 -11.03 -6.45
N ALA A 122 1.94 -11.79 -5.78
CA ALA A 122 2.57 -12.98 -6.33
C ALA A 122 1.55 -14.08 -6.62
N ILE A 123 0.62 -14.34 -5.69
CA ILE A 123 -0.45 -15.34 -5.87
C ILE A 123 -1.36 -14.94 -7.03
N ILE A 124 -1.78 -13.69 -7.12
CA ILE A 124 -2.64 -13.18 -8.21
C ILE A 124 -1.90 -13.29 -9.55
N SER A 125 -0.62 -12.92 -9.60
CA SER A 125 0.20 -13.03 -10.80
C SER A 125 0.30 -14.47 -11.29
N TRP A 126 0.54 -15.41 -10.38
CA TRP A 126 0.61 -16.83 -10.69
C TRP A 126 -0.73 -17.41 -11.14
N LEU A 127 -1.83 -17.11 -10.43
CA LEU A 127 -3.15 -17.68 -10.72
C LEU A 127 -3.82 -17.08 -11.96
N PHE A 128 -3.80 -15.76 -12.12
CA PHE A 128 -4.55 -15.08 -13.18
C PHE A 128 -3.71 -14.79 -14.42
N TYR A 129 -2.44 -14.47 -14.25
CA TYR A 129 -1.55 -14.15 -15.37
C TYR A 129 -0.67 -15.34 -15.80
N GLN A 130 -0.75 -16.47 -15.07
CA GLN A 130 0.03 -17.68 -15.35
C GLN A 130 1.53 -17.39 -15.48
N GLU A 131 2.02 -16.37 -14.79
CA GLU A 131 3.44 -16.03 -14.80
C GLU A 131 4.26 -17.13 -14.14
N GLN A 132 5.29 -17.60 -14.83
CA GLN A 132 6.22 -18.58 -14.29
C GLN A 132 7.10 -17.92 -13.23
N MET A 133 6.83 -18.22 -11.97
CA MET A 133 7.64 -17.73 -10.86
C MET A 133 9.02 -18.40 -10.88
N SER A 134 10.06 -17.58 -10.97
CA SER A 134 11.44 -18.09 -10.90
C SER A 134 11.75 -18.63 -9.49
N LYS A 135 12.72 -19.54 -9.39
CA LYS A 135 13.21 -20.04 -8.07
C LYS A 135 13.63 -18.89 -7.13
N THR A 136 14.16 -17.81 -7.71
CA THR A 136 14.56 -16.60 -6.96
C THR A 136 13.34 -15.87 -6.36
N ASN A 137 12.20 -15.85 -7.07
CA ASN A 137 10.97 -15.24 -6.54
C ASN A 137 10.44 -16.06 -5.36
N TRP A 138 10.43 -17.39 -5.45
CA TRP A 138 10.05 -18.28 -4.34
C TRP A 138 10.96 -18.10 -3.12
N MET A 139 12.26 -17.99 -3.32
CA MET A 139 13.21 -17.70 -2.22
C MET A 139 12.92 -16.34 -1.58
N GLY A 140 12.58 -15.31 -2.36
CA GLY A 140 12.20 -14.00 -1.85
C GLY A 140 10.94 -14.07 -0.97
N ILE A 141 9.93 -14.83 -1.39
CA ILE A 141 8.70 -15.05 -0.63
C ILE A 141 8.98 -15.75 0.71
N VAL A 142 9.77 -16.83 0.67
CA VAL A 142 10.13 -17.58 1.90
C VAL A 142 10.90 -16.69 2.88
N LEU A 143 11.88 -15.91 2.39
CA LEU A 143 12.63 -14.97 3.23
C LEU A 143 11.73 -13.88 3.82
N ALA A 144 10.75 -13.39 3.07
CA ALA A 144 9.79 -12.42 3.54
C ALA A 144 8.90 -13.01 4.66
N CYS A 145 8.39 -14.24 4.49
CA CYS A 145 7.62 -14.92 5.52
C CYS A 145 8.45 -15.18 6.79
N LEU A 146 9.68 -15.62 6.66
CA LEU A 146 10.60 -15.81 7.80
C LEU A 146 10.85 -14.49 8.55
N SER A 147 10.95 -13.37 7.84
CA SER A 147 11.12 -12.06 8.47
C SER A 147 9.92 -11.66 9.32
N ILE A 148 8.68 -11.98 8.91
CA ILE A 148 7.48 -11.75 9.74
C ILE A 148 7.56 -12.62 11.01
N VAL A 149 7.88 -13.90 10.87
CA VAL A 149 7.94 -14.81 12.02
C VAL A 149 8.95 -14.31 13.05
N ILE A 150 10.11 -13.82 12.61
CA ILE A 150 11.13 -13.25 13.50
C ILE A 150 10.63 -11.99 14.21
N ILE A 151 9.91 -11.11 13.49
CA ILE A 151 9.35 -9.87 14.07
C ILE A 151 8.26 -10.20 15.10
N LEU A 152 7.43 -11.22 14.84
CA LEU A 152 6.35 -11.61 15.76
C LEU A 152 6.84 -12.40 16.96
N TRP A 153 8.04 -12.99 16.88
CA TRP A 153 8.62 -13.79 17.98
C TRP A 153 9.25 -12.93 19.08
N ASN A 154 9.55 -11.68 18.80
CA ASN A 154 10.22 -10.76 19.73
C ASN A 154 9.20 -9.81 20.39
#